data_3336024749e071359b555b4822e217b1
#
_entry.id   3336024749e071359b555b4822e217b1
#
_cell.length_a   1.000
_cell.length_b   1.000
_cell.length_c   1.000
_cell.angle_alpha   90.00
_cell.angle_beta   90.00
_cell.angle_gamma   90.00
#
_symmetry.space_group_name_H-M   'P 1'
#
loop_
_entity.id
_entity.type
_entity.pdbx_description
1 polymer ?
#
loop_
_entity_poly.entity_id
_entity_poly.type
_entity_poly.pdbx_seq_one_letter_code
_entity_poly.pdbx_strand_id
1 'polypeptide(L)'
;VQEAEGRARGAGRLPNPELETEVAVGRDFEGRVMAGVLQRFPLTGRLRLERELSDWDVRIAGLEVGEKEWQLAVATRKAFYEFVAAREAVAVSVRQADLAAAFTKSLAEGVDAGFRSKLDLQQAKLSESTLHAKVGALRGLEMEASARLGECLGLKADVAFDANESLTLPSAIPEA
;
A
#
# COMPACT_ATOMS: atom_id res chain seq x y z
N VAL A 1 11.91 6.06 -13.86
CA VAL A 1 13.18 6.75 -14.21
C VAL A 1 13.72 6.22 -15.53
N GLN A 2 14.00 4.92 -15.68
CA GLN A 2 14.59 4.35 -16.91
C GLN A 2 13.80 4.68 -18.19
N GLU A 3 12.47 4.69 -18.14
CA GLU A 3 11.64 5.08 -19.28
C GLU A 3 11.78 6.56 -19.62
N ALA A 4 11.82 7.45 -18.62
CA ALA A 4 12.05 8.87 -18.81
C ALA A 4 13.46 9.15 -19.40
N GLU A 5 14.49 8.45 -18.90
CA GLU A 5 15.84 8.51 -19.47
C GLU A 5 15.88 8.00 -20.92
N GLY A 6 15.13 6.93 -21.22
CA GLY A 6 15.00 6.42 -22.58
C GLY A 6 14.41 7.45 -23.54
N ARG A 7 13.35 8.16 -23.11
CA ARG A 7 12.73 9.25 -23.87
C ARG A 7 13.69 10.44 -24.02
N ALA A 8 14.41 10.82 -22.96
CA ALA A 8 15.37 11.92 -22.99
C ALA A 8 16.52 11.67 -23.97
N ARG A 9 17.00 10.42 -24.12
CA ARG A 9 18.01 10.06 -25.12
C ARG A 9 17.54 10.27 -26.57
N GLY A 10 16.23 10.16 -26.80
CA GLY A 10 15.58 10.36 -28.10
C GLY A 10 15.20 11.82 -28.37
N ALA A 11 15.02 12.62 -27.32
CA ALA A 11 14.53 14.00 -27.42
C ALA A 11 15.52 14.93 -28.16
N GLY A 12 14.95 15.86 -28.91
CA GLY A 12 15.70 16.86 -29.63
C GLY A 12 16.60 16.30 -30.77
N ARG A 13 16.30 15.11 -31.27
CA ARG A 13 16.90 14.57 -32.50
C ARG A 13 16.11 15.05 -33.70
N LEU A 14 16.82 15.15 -34.82
CA LEU A 14 16.19 15.40 -36.12
C LEU A 14 15.22 14.23 -36.42
N PRO A 15 14.05 14.50 -37.00
CA PRO A 15 13.17 13.44 -37.51
C PRO A 15 13.93 12.60 -38.55
N ASN A 16 13.59 11.32 -38.63
CA ASN A 16 14.21 10.44 -39.61
C ASN A 16 13.96 10.96 -41.02
N PRO A 17 14.94 10.81 -41.94
CA PRO A 17 14.74 11.12 -43.36
C PRO A 17 13.64 10.22 -43.94
N GLU A 18 12.72 10.79 -44.69
CA GLU A 18 11.66 10.09 -45.41
C GLU A 18 12.15 9.80 -46.84
N LEU A 19 12.02 8.55 -47.26
CA LEU A 19 12.30 8.17 -48.65
C LEU A 19 10.99 8.27 -49.43
N GLU A 20 10.92 9.19 -50.36
CA GLU A 20 9.79 9.33 -51.29
C GLU A 20 10.10 8.63 -52.60
N THR A 21 9.24 7.74 -53.03
CA THR A 21 9.30 7.09 -54.35
C THR A 21 8.01 7.35 -55.08
N GLU A 22 8.07 7.97 -56.24
CA GLU A 22 6.95 8.24 -57.12
C GLU A 22 7.11 7.44 -58.39
N VAL A 23 6.10 6.65 -58.75
CA VAL A 23 6.07 5.92 -60.02
C VAL A 23 4.86 6.42 -60.79
N ALA A 24 5.06 7.16 -61.84
CA ALA A 24 4.02 7.60 -62.76
C ALA A 24 4.01 6.70 -64.00
N VAL A 25 2.88 6.01 -64.23
CA VAL A 25 2.64 5.19 -65.38
C VAL A 25 1.44 5.76 -66.15
N GLY A 26 1.67 6.28 -67.36
CA GLY A 26 0.59 6.80 -68.20
C GLY A 26 0.50 6.02 -69.52
N ARG A 27 -0.71 6.01 -70.15
CA ARG A 27 -0.95 5.30 -71.41
C ARG A 27 -0.17 5.86 -72.61
N ASP A 28 0.26 7.11 -72.48
CA ASP A 28 0.99 7.83 -73.54
C ASP A 28 2.35 8.39 -73.09
N PHE A 29 2.89 7.94 -71.97
CA PHE A 29 4.16 8.40 -71.43
C PHE A 29 5.10 7.24 -71.15
N GLU A 30 6.40 7.44 -71.44
CA GLU A 30 7.44 6.60 -70.85
C GLU A 30 7.37 6.69 -69.34
N GLY A 31 7.28 5.53 -68.67
CA GLY A 31 7.13 5.47 -67.23
C GLY A 31 8.27 6.26 -66.52
N ARG A 32 7.89 7.16 -65.60
CA ARG A 32 8.83 7.93 -64.83
C ARG A 32 8.91 7.37 -63.43
N VAL A 33 10.12 7.05 -62.98
CA VAL A 33 10.39 6.69 -61.60
C VAL A 33 11.20 7.84 -60.99
N MET A 34 10.69 8.44 -59.93
CA MET A 34 11.40 9.42 -59.14
C MET A 34 11.65 8.86 -57.75
N ALA A 35 12.87 9.01 -57.23
CA ALA A 35 13.22 8.68 -55.86
C ALA A 35 13.84 9.95 -55.25
N GLY A 36 13.35 10.32 -54.07
CA GLY A 36 13.80 11.49 -53.32
C GLY A 36 14.00 11.19 -51.84
N VAL A 37 14.87 11.92 -51.18
CA VAL A 37 15.04 11.89 -49.73
C VAL A 37 14.60 13.24 -49.17
N LEU A 38 13.55 13.21 -48.31
CA LEU A 38 13.06 14.41 -47.63
C LEU A 38 13.57 14.41 -46.19
N GLN A 39 14.40 15.44 -45.86
CA GLN A 39 14.83 15.67 -44.49
C GLN A 39 14.26 16.98 -44.00
N ARG A 40 13.48 16.91 -42.90
CA ARG A 40 12.88 18.09 -42.25
C ARG A 40 13.86 18.66 -41.23
N PHE A 41 14.27 19.92 -41.40
CA PHE A 41 15.09 20.67 -40.46
C PHE A 41 14.22 21.71 -39.74
N PRO A 42 13.88 21.54 -38.44
CA PRO A 42 13.17 22.57 -37.69
C PRO A 42 14.12 23.78 -37.49
N LEU A 43 13.76 24.91 -38.09
CA LEU A 43 14.54 26.19 -38.00
C LEU A 43 14.29 26.93 -36.66
N THR A 44 13.44 26.38 -35.80
CA THR A 44 13.09 26.96 -34.50
C THR A 44 13.90 26.31 -33.38
N GLY A 45 13.93 26.92 -32.18
CA GLY A 45 14.56 26.35 -30.99
C GLY A 45 13.85 25.11 -30.41
N ARG A 46 12.92 24.51 -31.17
CA ARG A 46 12.07 23.38 -30.75
C ARG A 46 12.89 22.19 -30.21
N LEU A 47 13.94 21.78 -30.93
CA LEU A 47 14.76 20.63 -30.53
C LEU A 47 15.47 20.84 -29.18
N ARG A 48 15.86 22.09 -28.91
CA ARG A 48 16.46 22.45 -27.63
C ARG A 48 15.40 22.37 -26.50
N LEU A 49 14.22 22.94 -26.74
CA LEU A 49 13.12 22.91 -25.75
C LEU A 49 12.65 21.48 -25.50
N GLU A 50 12.59 20.62 -26.50
CA GLU A 50 12.27 19.20 -26.34
C GLU A 50 13.28 18.48 -25.45
N ARG A 51 14.59 18.79 -25.56
CA ARG A 51 15.61 18.27 -24.66
C ARG A 51 15.42 18.77 -23.23
N GLU A 52 15.26 20.09 -23.07
CA GLU A 52 15.02 20.69 -21.75
C GLU A 52 13.77 20.10 -21.06
N LEU A 53 12.67 19.90 -21.79
CA LEU A 53 11.47 19.25 -21.27
C LEU A 53 11.76 17.81 -20.84
N SER A 54 12.45 17.03 -21.67
CA SER A 54 12.78 15.65 -21.32
C SER A 54 13.72 15.53 -20.13
N ASP A 55 14.65 16.49 -19.97
CA ASP A 55 15.51 16.56 -18.77
C ASP A 55 14.71 16.86 -17.50
N TRP A 56 13.69 17.71 -17.60
CA TRP A 56 12.77 17.95 -16.51
C TRP A 56 11.91 16.71 -16.19
N ASP A 57 11.43 15.99 -17.19
CA ASP A 57 10.68 14.73 -17.01
C ASP A 57 11.52 13.69 -16.25
N VAL A 58 12.82 13.58 -16.53
CA VAL A 58 13.74 12.69 -15.78
C VAL A 58 13.84 13.13 -14.32
N ARG A 59 13.96 14.44 -14.06
CA ARG A 59 14.01 14.97 -12.68
C ARG A 59 12.72 14.72 -11.93
N ILE A 60 11.56 14.96 -12.56
CA ILE A 60 10.24 14.69 -12.00
C ILE A 60 10.11 13.21 -11.65
N ALA A 61 10.46 12.30 -12.58
CA ALA A 61 10.43 10.86 -12.34
C ALA A 61 11.32 10.43 -11.16
N GLY A 62 12.46 11.12 -10.96
CA GLY A 62 13.32 10.89 -9.80
C GLY A 62 12.67 11.32 -8.48
N LEU A 63 12.01 12.48 -8.46
CA LEU A 63 11.28 12.98 -7.28
C LEU A 63 10.07 12.11 -6.94
N GLU A 64 9.36 11.62 -7.96
CA GLU A 64 8.22 10.70 -7.78
C GLU A 64 8.63 9.38 -7.12
N VAL A 65 9.84 8.86 -7.41
CA VAL A 65 10.37 7.68 -6.72
C VAL A 65 10.57 7.98 -5.24
N GLY A 66 11.22 9.09 -4.90
CA GLY A 66 11.42 9.49 -3.49
C GLY A 66 10.10 9.69 -2.75
N GLU A 67 9.09 10.26 -3.40
CA GLU A 67 7.74 10.39 -2.83
C GLU A 67 7.12 9.01 -2.55
N LYS A 68 7.22 8.07 -3.49
CA LYS A 68 6.70 6.71 -3.32
C LYS A 68 7.40 5.94 -2.19
N GLU A 69 8.72 6.07 -2.09
CA GLU A 69 9.49 5.49 -1.00
C GLU A 69 9.04 6.04 0.36
N TRP A 70 8.84 7.36 0.46
CA TRP A 70 8.34 7.99 1.68
C TRP A 70 6.91 7.53 2.03
N GLN A 71 6.00 7.50 1.04
CA GLN A 71 4.63 7.03 1.21
C GLN A 71 4.60 5.57 1.71
N LEU A 72 5.46 4.71 1.15
CA LEU A 72 5.57 3.32 1.56
C LEU A 72 6.09 3.20 3.00
N ALA A 73 7.10 3.98 3.37
CA ALA A 73 7.64 3.99 4.74
C ALA A 73 6.59 4.42 5.76
N VAL A 74 5.78 5.44 5.45
CA VAL A 74 4.68 5.89 6.30
C VAL A 74 3.59 4.83 6.41
N ALA A 75 3.19 4.23 5.28
CA ALA A 75 2.19 3.17 5.25
C ALA A 75 2.61 1.95 6.07
N THR A 76 3.87 1.55 5.95
CA THR A 76 4.44 0.43 6.72
C THR A 76 4.45 0.72 8.22
N ARG A 77 4.87 1.92 8.63
CA ARG A 77 4.82 2.32 10.05
C ARG A 77 3.41 2.33 10.60
N LYS A 78 2.46 2.85 9.83
CA LYS A 78 1.05 2.86 10.22
C LYS A 78 0.52 1.43 10.39
N ALA A 79 0.75 0.55 9.41
CA ALA A 79 0.34 -0.85 9.48
C ALA A 79 0.97 -1.59 10.66
N PHE A 80 2.23 -1.29 11.00
CA PHE A 80 2.90 -1.85 12.17
C PHE A 80 2.21 -1.45 13.48
N TYR A 81 1.91 -0.16 13.68
CA TYR A 81 1.23 0.29 14.89
C TYR A 81 -0.22 -0.22 14.97
N GLU A 82 -0.92 -0.35 13.85
CA GLU A 82 -2.25 -0.97 13.79
C GLU A 82 -2.20 -2.45 14.22
N PHE A 83 -1.20 -3.19 13.78
CA PHE A 83 -0.97 -4.58 14.19
C PHE A 83 -0.67 -4.69 15.68
N VAL A 84 0.25 -3.88 16.23
CA VAL A 84 0.60 -3.89 17.65
C VAL A 84 -0.63 -3.53 18.51
N ALA A 85 -1.41 -2.52 18.10
CA ALA A 85 -2.63 -2.13 18.80
C ALA A 85 -3.69 -3.25 18.80
N ALA A 86 -3.89 -3.93 17.67
CA ALA A 86 -4.84 -5.05 17.57
C ALA A 86 -4.40 -6.22 18.48
N ARG A 87 -3.12 -6.54 18.51
CA ARG A 87 -2.53 -7.57 19.40
C ARG A 87 -2.72 -7.24 20.87
N GLU A 88 -2.46 -5.99 21.28
CA GLU A 88 -2.70 -5.56 22.66
C GLU A 88 -4.20 -5.62 23.03
N ALA A 89 -5.08 -5.22 22.10
CA ALA A 89 -6.53 -5.32 22.31
C ALA A 89 -6.97 -6.76 22.53
N VAL A 90 -6.42 -7.73 21.78
CA VAL A 90 -6.65 -9.16 22.01
C VAL A 90 -6.18 -9.57 23.41
N ALA A 91 -4.94 -9.20 23.78
CA ALA A 91 -4.37 -9.57 25.08
C ALA A 91 -5.17 -9.02 26.26
N VAL A 92 -5.70 -7.80 26.15
CA VAL A 92 -6.57 -7.20 27.16
C VAL A 92 -7.92 -7.92 27.20
N SER A 93 -8.52 -8.22 26.04
CA SER A 93 -9.81 -8.89 25.99
C SER A 93 -9.76 -10.34 26.47
N VAL A 94 -8.66 -11.05 26.24
CA VAL A 94 -8.44 -12.39 26.81
C VAL A 94 -8.43 -12.32 28.33
N ARG A 95 -7.67 -11.37 28.92
CA ARG A 95 -7.67 -11.17 30.37
C ARG A 95 -9.04 -10.82 30.93
N GLN A 96 -9.85 -10.04 30.20
CA GLN A 96 -11.23 -9.73 30.60
C GLN A 96 -12.12 -10.98 30.59
N ALA A 97 -11.97 -11.82 29.54
CA ALA A 97 -12.74 -13.07 29.45
C ALA A 97 -12.36 -14.05 30.57
N ASP A 98 -11.06 -14.17 30.90
CA ASP A 98 -10.56 -15.02 31.99
C ASP A 98 -11.10 -14.57 33.36
N LEU A 99 -11.13 -13.26 33.61
CA LEU A 99 -11.72 -12.69 34.82
C LEU A 99 -13.22 -12.94 34.89
N ALA A 100 -13.95 -12.82 33.78
CA ALA A 100 -15.37 -13.11 33.71
C ALA A 100 -15.65 -14.59 33.98
N ALA A 101 -14.85 -15.50 33.41
CA ALA A 101 -14.96 -16.93 33.68
C ALA A 101 -14.70 -17.28 35.15
N ALA A 102 -13.65 -16.68 35.76
CA ALA A 102 -13.38 -16.86 37.18
C ALA A 102 -14.55 -16.34 38.07
N PHE A 103 -15.12 -15.18 37.71
CA PHE A 103 -16.27 -14.62 38.39
C PHE A 103 -17.52 -15.51 38.26
N THR A 104 -17.82 -16.00 37.06
CA THR A 104 -18.92 -16.92 36.80
C THR A 104 -18.77 -18.20 37.61
N LYS A 105 -17.58 -18.74 37.73
CA LYS A 105 -17.27 -19.92 38.53
C LYS A 105 -17.56 -19.66 40.03
N SER A 106 -17.08 -18.54 40.56
CA SER A 106 -17.33 -18.17 41.96
C SER A 106 -18.84 -17.97 42.27
N LEU A 107 -19.57 -17.37 41.30
CA LEU A 107 -21.04 -17.25 41.42
C LEU A 107 -21.73 -18.60 41.39
N ALA A 108 -21.27 -19.54 40.56
CA ALA A 108 -21.85 -20.89 40.53
C ALA A 108 -21.69 -21.60 41.87
N GLU A 109 -20.51 -21.54 42.45
CA GLU A 109 -20.22 -22.08 43.79
C GLU A 109 -21.14 -21.43 44.87
N GLY A 110 -21.37 -20.12 44.79
CA GLY A 110 -22.25 -19.38 45.68
C GLY A 110 -23.75 -19.73 45.52
N VAL A 111 -24.17 -20.04 44.30
CA VAL A 111 -25.53 -20.53 44.00
C VAL A 111 -25.75 -21.94 44.58
N ASP A 112 -24.75 -22.82 44.37
CA ASP A 112 -24.81 -24.20 44.89
C ASP A 112 -24.82 -24.21 46.43
N ALA A 113 -24.13 -23.25 47.05
CA ALA A 113 -24.17 -23.05 48.51
C ALA A 113 -25.42 -22.31 49.01
N GLY A 114 -26.33 -21.89 48.15
CA GLY A 114 -27.57 -21.20 48.50
C GLY A 114 -27.41 -19.71 48.82
N PHE A 115 -26.25 -19.11 48.64
CA PHE A 115 -25.97 -17.71 48.97
C PHE A 115 -26.16 -16.72 47.82
N ARG A 116 -26.35 -17.21 46.59
CA ARG A 116 -26.49 -16.38 45.39
C ARG A 116 -27.69 -16.77 44.55
N SER A 117 -28.18 -15.83 43.74
CA SER A 117 -29.31 -16.02 42.85
C SER A 117 -28.92 -16.76 41.57
N LYS A 118 -29.79 -17.67 41.12
CA LYS A 118 -29.62 -18.30 39.78
C LYS A 118 -29.69 -17.29 38.65
N LEU A 119 -30.40 -16.18 38.81
CA LEU A 119 -30.50 -15.11 37.83
C LEU A 119 -29.15 -14.42 37.65
N ASP A 120 -28.43 -14.12 38.74
CA ASP A 120 -27.11 -13.50 38.71
C ASP A 120 -26.10 -14.41 37.97
N LEU A 121 -26.17 -15.72 38.20
CA LEU A 121 -25.37 -16.69 37.49
C LEU A 121 -25.66 -16.71 35.99
N GLN A 122 -26.93 -16.64 35.59
CA GLN A 122 -27.27 -16.58 34.17
C GLN A 122 -26.76 -15.30 33.48
N GLN A 123 -26.88 -14.16 34.16
CA GLN A 123 -26.33 -12.88 33.66
C GLN A 123 -24.81 -12.93 33.53
N ALA A 124 -24.10 -13.51 34.49
CA ALA A 124 -22.66 -13.68 34.43
C ALA A 124 -22.23 -14.59 33.25
N LYS A 125 -22.93 -15.71 33.04
CA LYS A 125 -22.68 -16.60 31.88
C LYS A 125 -22.93 -15.90 30.55
N LEU A 126 -23.93 -15.06 30.43
CA LEU A 126 -24.17 -14.27 29.21
C LEU A 126 -23.06 -13.27 28.98
N SER A 127 -22.63 -12.57 30.05
CA SER A 127 -21.51 -11.64 29.98
C SER A 127 -20.20 -12.33 29.57
N GLU A 128 -19.89 -13.48 30.15
CA GLU A 128 -18.74 -14.30 29.79
C GLU A 128 -18.78 -14.73 28.31
N SER A 129 -19.92 -15.24 27.85
CA SER A 129 -20.12 -15.61 26.43
C SER A 129 -19.89 -14.42 25.48
N THR A 130 -20.38 -13.22 25.86
CA THR A 130 -20.20 -11.99 25.09
C THR A 130 -18.72 -11.60 25.01
N LEU A 131 -17.98 -11.72 26.11
CA LEU A 131 -16.55 -11.44 26.14
C LEU A 131 -15.75 -12.44 25.32
N HIS A 132 -16.09 -13.73 25.33
CA HIS A 132 -15.47 -14.72 24.46
C HIS A 132 -15.73 -14.44 22.98
N ALA A 133 -16.96 -14.06 22.61
CA ALA A 133 -17.26 -13.62 21.24
C ALA A 133 -16.44 -12.41 20.82
N LYS A 134 -16.25 -11.43 21.73
CA LYS A 134 -15.40 -10.25 21.49
C LYS A 134 -13.94 -10.64 21.25
N VAL A 135 -13.39 -11.59 21.99
CA VAL A 135 -12.03 -12.10 21.75
C VAL A 135 -11.91 -12.69 20.34
N GLY A 136 -12.91 -13.47 19.90
CA GLY A 136 -12.94 -14.01 18.54
C GLY A 136 -12.92 -12.92 17.46
N ALA A 137 -13.74 -11.87 17.62
CA ALA A 137 -13.78 -10.74 16.69
C ALA A 137 -12.44 -9.98 16.65
N LEU A 138 -11.84 -9.72 17.81
CA LEU A 138 -10.54 -9.02 17.88
C LEU A 138 -9.38 -9.82 17.29
N ARG A 139 -9.39 -11.16 17.42
CA ARG A 139 -8.42 -12.02 16.73
C ARG A 139 -8.55 -11.91 15.21
N GLY A 140 -9.78 -11.79 14.69
CA GLY A 140 -10.01 -11.50 13.26
C GLY A 140 -9.35 -10.20 12.81
N LEU A 141 -9.51 -9.13 13.61
CA LEU A 141 -8.87 -7.83 13.34
C LEU A 141 -7.33 -7.88 13.43
N GLU A 142 -6.78 -8.65 14.38
CA GLU A 142 -5.35 -8.89 14.48
C GLU A 142 -4.80 -9.59 13.24
N MET A 143 -5.50 -10.61 12.75
CA MET A 143 -5.12 -11.31 11.51
C MET A 143 -5.17 -10.38 10.29
N GLU A 144 -6.21 -9.54 10.19
CA GLU A 144 -6.31 -8.53 9.12
C GLU A 144 -5.16 -7.52 9.17
N ALA A 145 -4.85 -7.00 10.36
CA ALA A 145 -3.75 -6.05 10.54
C ALA A 145 -2.39 -6.70 10.23
N SER A 146 -2.18 -7.96 10.62
CA SER A 146 -0.99 -8.74 10.27
C SER A 146 -0.85 -8.92 8.76
N ALA A 147 -1.93 -9.27 8.06
CA ALA A 147 -1.92 -9.43 6.61
C ALA A 147 -1.58 -8.11 5.90
N ARG A 148 -2.16 -6.99 6.36
CA ARG A 148 -1.88 -5.65 5.82
C ARG A 148 -0.42 -5.23 6.01
N LEU A 149 0.16 -5.53 7.17
CA LEU A 149 1.59 -5.30 7.41
C LEU A 149 2.45 -6.15 6.47
N GLY A 150 2.10 -7.43 6.27
CA GLY A 150 2.78 -8.32 5.33
C GLY A 150 2.75 -7.80 3.89
N GLU A 151 1.61 -7.27 3.46
CA GLU A 151 1.46 -6.63 2.14
C GLU A 151 2.40 -5.42 1.97
N CYS A 152 2.45 -4.53 2.97
CA CYS A 152 3.36 -3.37 2.94
C CYS A 152 4.84 -3.78 2.88
N LEU A 153 5.20 -4.90 3.48
CA LEU A 153 6.55 -5.45 3.48
C LEU A 153 6.86 -6.33 2.26
N GLY A 154 5.89 -6.57 1.37
CA GLY A 154 6.03 -7.46 0.23
C GLY A 154 6.20 -8.93 0.61
N LEU A 155 5.76 -9.32 1.81
CA LEU A 155 5.83 -10.69 2.31
C LEU A 155 4.57 -11.47 1.90
N LYS A 156 4.70 -12.80 1.84
CA LYS A 156 3.53 -13.66 1.62
C LYS A 156 2.63 -13.62 2.86
N ALA A 157 1.31 -13.78 2.66
CA ALA A 157 0.28 -13.73 3.70
C ALA A 157 0.44 -14.76 4.85
N ASP A 158 1.44 -15.64 4.77
CA ASP A 158 1.70 -16.79 5.62
C ASP A 158 2.75 -16.51 6.72
N VAL A 159 3.29 -15.28 6.76
CA VAL A 159 4.35 -14.91 7.71
C VAL A 159 3.71 -14.43 9.01
N ALA A 160 3.95 -15.18 10.09
CA ALA A 160 3.59 -14.76 11.43
C ALA A 160 4.58 -13.69 11.93
N PHE A 161 4.06 -12.54 12.34
CA PHE A 161 4.87 -11.48 12.95
C PHE A 161 4.89 -11.64 14.47
N ASP A 162 6.07 -11.59 15.05
CA ASP A 162 6.26 -11.46 16.50
C ASP A 162 6.77 -10.05 16.80
N ALA A 163 5.86 -9.17 17.20
CA ALA A 163 6.21 -7.82 17.63
C ALA A 163 6.52 -7.84 19.12
N ASN A 164 7.79 -7.71 19.48
CA ASN A 164 8.25 -7.59 20.87
C ASN A 164 8.05 -6.16 21.44
N GLU A 165 7.58 -5.22 20.63
CA GLU A 165 7.34 -3.85 21.07
C GLU A 165 5.93 -3.68 21.63
N SER A 166 5.84 -3.09 22.82
CA SER A 166 4.60 -2.56 23.37
C SER A 166 4.37 -1.13 22.90
N LEU A 167 3.10 -0.72 22.76
CA LEU A 167 2.75 0.67 22.49
C LEU A 167 3.18 1.55 23.67
N THR A 168 4.29 2.26 23.52
CA THR A 168 4.66 3.34 24.42
C THR A 168 4.19 4.65 23.83
N LEU A 169 3.34 5.38 24.55
CA LEU A 169 2.98 6.74 24.16
C LEU A 169 4.24 7.60 24.15
N PRO A 170 4.47 8.41 23.09
CA PRO A 170 5.58 9.34 23.08
C PRO A 170 5.44 10.31 24.26
N SER A 171 6.52 10.54 24.99
CA SER A 171 6.55 11.38 26.19
C SER A 171 6.30 12.87 25.91
N ALA A 172 6.36 13.29 24.66
CA ALA A 172 5.99 14.61 24.18
C ALA A 172 5.40 14.52 22.78
N ILE A 173 4.25 15.16 22.54
CA ILE A 173 3.75 15.42 21.21
C ILE A 173 4.60 16.56 20.66
N PRO A 174 5.28 16.42 19.50
CA PRO A 174 5.96 17.55 18.90
C PRO A 174 4.95 18.65 18.61
N GLU A 175 5.18 19.83 19.13
CA GLU A 175 4.37 21.00 18.80
C GLU A 175 4.53 21.30 17.31
N ALA A 176 3.40 21.52 16.62
CA ALA A 176 3.31 21.76 15.18
C ALA A 176 3.83 23.15 14.77
#